data_abb230950b348e3251adf13f57ce9c01
#
_entry.id   abb230950b348e3251adf13f57ce9c01
#
_cell.length_a   1.000
_cell.length_b   1.000
_cell.length_c   1.000
_cell.angle_alpha   90.00
_cell.angle_beta   90.00
_cell.angle_gamma   90.00
#
_symmetry.space_group_name_H-M   'P 1'
#
loop_
_entity.id
_entity.type
_entity.pdbx_description
1 polymer ?
#
loop_
_entity_poly.entity_id
_entity_poly.type
_entity_poly.pdbx_seq_one_letter_code
_entity_poly.pdbx_strand_id
1 'polypeptide(L)'
;MSVGYFPKREKVGLEDLFSGLVTASHILHHHGVFDAYGHISVRSLDNAKTFYMPRNMPPALVSSPDDIIEYTVDSAAEVEKTNVKPGYLERHIHSEIYKKFPHVNSVVHSHAAEVLPYCVSGVPLRSTIHMAGFLGKFT
;
A
#
# COMPACT_ATOMS: atom_id res chain seq x y z
N MET A 1 12.16 8.46 -34.38
CA MET A 1 11.01 7.58 -34.02
C MET A 1 11.57 6.40 -33.25
N SER A 2 11.53 6.47 -31.91
CA SER A 2 11.92 5.36 -31.05
C SER A 2 10.63 4.78 -30.48
N VAL A 3 10.20 3.64 -31.01
CA VAL A 3 9.12 2.87 -30.45
C VAL A 3 9.72 2.15 -29.25
N GLY A 4 9.45 2.69 -28.06
CA GLY A 4 9.82 2.00 -26.82
C GLY A 4 9.15 0.63 -26.80
N TYR A 5 9.96 -0.42 -26.85
CA TYR A 5 9.52 -1.79 -26.62
C TYR A 5 9.15 -1.95 -25.15
N PHE A 6 7.89 -1.67 -24.83
CA PHE A 6 7.32 -2.14 -23.58
C PHE A 6 6.77 -3.55 -23.84
N PRO A 7 7.30 -4.59 -23.18
CA PRO A 7 6.69 -5.93 -23.30
C PRO A 7 5.20 -5.81 -22.93
N LYS A 8 4.34 -6.48 -23.67
CA LYS A 8 2.93 -6.63 -23.28
C LYS A 8 2.93 -7.15 -21.85
N ARG A 9 2.39 -6.36 -20.91
CA ARG A 9 2.20 -6.83 -19.54
C ARG A 9 1.33 -8.08 -19.61
N GLU A 10 1.88 -9.20 -19.21
CA GLU A 10 1.07 -10.38 -18.91
C GLU A 10 0.02 -9.97 -17.88
N LYS A 11 -1.16 -10.56 -17.95
CA LYS A 11 -2.24 -10.25 -17.02
C LYS A 11 -1.76 -10.69 -15.63
N VAL A 12 -1.52 -9.73 -14.75
CA VAL A 12 -1.10 -9.98 -13.35
C VAL A 12 -2.19 -10.81 -12.68
N GLY A 13 -1.84 -11.96 -12.16
CA GLY A 13 -2.75 -12.82 -11.40
C GLY A 13 -2.85 -12.41 -9.93
N LEU A 14 -3.79 -13.01 -9.22
CA LEU A 14 -3.95 -12.76 -7.77
C LEU A 14 -2.73 -13.24 -6.98
N GLU A 15 -2.11 -14.33 -7.38
CA GLU A 15 -0.87 -14.85 -6.78
C GLU A 15 0.29 -13.86 -6.91
N ASP A 16 0.46 -13.26 -8.09
CA ASP A 16 1.47 -12.23 -8.33
C ASP A 16 1.21 -10.98 -7.47
N LEU A 17 -0.06 -10.61 -7.32
CA LEU A 17 -0.47 -9.49 -6.51
C LEU A 17 -0.10 -9.71 -5.03
N PHE A 18 -0.39 -10.90 -4.50
CA PHE A 18 -0.06 -11.24 -3.11
C PHE A 18 1.45 -11.38 -2.89
N SER A 19 2.16 -12.02 -3.81
CA SER A 19 3.62 -12.05 -3.81
C SER A 19 4.22 -10.64 -3.83
N GLY A 20 3.62 -9.74 -4.62
CA GLY A 20 3.98 -8.33 -4.66
C GLY A 20 3.77 -7.61 -3.33
N LEU A 21 2.63 -7.86 -2.64
CA LEU A 21 2.36 -7.28 -1.31
C LEU A 21 3.35 -7.77 -0.25
N VAL A 22 3.65 -9.06 -0.22
CA VAL A 22 4.66 -9.65 0.68
C VAL A 22 6.01 -9.02 0.43
N THR A 23 6.46 -8.99 -0.83
CA THR A 23 7.73 -8.41 -1.22
C THR A 23 7.83 -6.93 -0.87
N ALA A 24 6.78 -6.16 -1.17
CA ALA A 24 6.74 -4.73 -0.86
C ALA A 24 6.79 -4.48 0.65
N SER A 25 6.09 -5.28 1.46
CA SER A 25 6.14 -5.19 2.93
C SER A 25 7.57 -5.39 3.44
N HIS A 26 8.29 -6.39 2.92
CA HIS A 26 9.68 -6.65 3.30
C HIS A 26 10.63 -5.55 2.83
N ILE A 27 10.51 -5.06 1.59
CA ILE A 27 11.34 -3.98 1.06
C ILE A 27 11.16 -2.72 1.91
N LEU A 28 9.93 -2.31 2.16
CA LEU A 28 9.64 -1.09 2.90
C LEU A 28 10.10 -1.20 4.37
N HIS A 29 9.98 -2.39 4.97
CA HIS A 29 10.52 -2.65 6.30
C HIS A 29 12.05 -2.65 6.30
N HIS A 30 12.70 -3.31 5.35
CA HIS A 30 14.16 -3.37 5.24
C HIS A 30 14.80 -1.97 5.12
N HIS A 31 14.14 -1.07 4.41
CA HIS A 31 14.61 0.30 4.22
C HIS A 31 14.15 1.28 5.31
N GLY A 32 13.57 0.81 6.40
CA GLY A 32 13.12 1.64 7.53
C GLY A 32 11.91 2.54 7.21
N VAL A 33 11.27 2.35 6.05
CA VAL A 33 10.03 3.06 5.71
C VAL A 33 8.89 2.56 6.59
N PHE A 34 8.85 1.26 6.87
CA PHE A 34 7.92 0.67 7.82
C PHE A 34 8.62 0.31 9.12
N ASP A 35 8.03 0.75 10.23
CA ASP A 35 8.23 0.18 11.55
C ASP A 35 7.38 -1.11 11.72
N ALA A 36 7.12 -1.52 12.96
CA ALA A 36 6.25 -2.67 13.23
C ALA A 36 4.76 -2.43 12.90
N TYR A 37 4.37 -1.18 12.67
CA TYR A 37 2.99 -0.74 12.46
C TYR A 37 2.71 -0.21 11.05
N GLY A 38 3.75 0.03 10.25
CA GLY A 38 3.58 0.44 8.86
C GLY A 38 2.94 -0.65 8.01
N HIS A 39 2.16 -0.26 7.01
CA HIS A 39 1.43 -1.20 6.17
C HIS A 39 1.14 -0.66 4.77
N ILE A 40 0.93 -1.58 3.84
CA ILE A 40 0.60 -1.29 2.46
C ILE A 40 -0.69 -2.03 2.09
N SER A 41 -1.47 -1.42 1.21
CA SER A 41 -2.60 -2.07 0.55
C SER A 41 -2.53 -1.93 -0.95
N VAL A 42 -3.27 -2.78 -1.66
CA VAL A 42 -3.43 -2.71 -3.11
C VAL A 42 -4.90 -2.95 -3.47
N ARG A 43 -5.41 -2.14 -4.42
CA ARG A 43 -6.76 -2.32 -4.94
C ARG A 43 -6.86 -3.65 -5.69
N SER A 44 -7.98 -4.36 -5.58
CA SER A 44 -8.24 -5.58 -6.34
C SER A 44 -8.18 -5.32 -7.84
N LEU A 45 -7.59 -6.26 -8.58
CA LEU A 45 -7.47 -6.19 -10.03
C LEU A 45 -8.80 -6.43 -10.74
N ASP A 46 -9.65 -7.26 -10.15
CA ASP A 46 -10.91 -7.71 -10.74
C ASP A 46 -12.12 -6.94 -10.19
N ASN A 47 -11.98 -6.30 -9.02
CA ASN A 47 -13.06 -5.57 -8.37
C ASN A 47 -12.57 -4.26 -7.76
N ALA A 48 -12.75 -3.14 -8.45
CA ALA A 48 -12.35 -1.83 -7.96
C ALA A 48 -13.01 -1.39 -6.62
N LYS A 49 -14.02 -2.14 -6.14
CA LYS A 49 -14.72 -1.90 -4.87
C LYS A 49 -14.09 -2.65 -3.69
N THR A 50 -13.02 -3.39 -3.90
CA THR A 50 -12.28 -4.09 -2.85
C THR A 50 -10.79 -3.81 -2.93
N PHE A 51 -10.08 -4.05 -1.82
CA PHE A 51 -8.64 -3.94 -1.72
C PHE A 51 -8.07 -5.00 -0.78
N TYR A 52 -6.82 -5.36 -0.99
CA TYR A 52 -6.07 -6.32 -0.19
C TYR A 52 -5.07 -5.61 0.70
N MET A 53 -4.92 -6.09 1.93
CA MET A 53 -3.99 -5.55 2.91
C MET A 53 -3.54 -6.68 3.85
N PRO A 54 -2.26 -6.71 4.30
CA PRO A 54 -1.86 -7.66 5.34
C PRO A 54 -2.73 -7.51 6.59
N ARG A 55 -2.93 -8.63 7.30
CA ARG A 55 -3.57 -8.60 8.62
C ARG A 55 -2.70 -7.84 9.63
N ASN A 56 -3.25 -7.54 10.81
CA ASN A 56 -2.54 -6.83 11.88
C ASN A 56 -1.34 -7.64 12.37
N MET A 57 -0.19 -7.43 11.73
CA MET A 57 1.08 -8.08 12.03
C MET A 57 2.25 -7.22 11.52
N PRO A 58 3.45 -7.33 12.13
CA PRO A 58 4.63 -6.61 11.64
C PRO A 58 4.92 -6.92 10.16
N PRO A 59 5.26 -5.92 9.34
CA PRO A 59 5.51 -6.10 7.90
C PRO A 59 6.59 -7.15 7.59
N ALA A 60 7.59 -7.29 8.46
CA ALA A 60 8.64 -8.29 8.34
C ALA A 60 8.15 -9.74 8.44
N LEU A 61 6.97 -9.97 9.01
CA LEU A 61 6.42 -11.31 9.26
C LEU A 61 5.34 -11.70 8.24
N VAL A 62 4.94 -10.80 7.36
CA VAL A 62 4.02 -11.11 6.26
C VAL A 62 4.70 -12.09 5.33
N SER A 63 4.15 -13.28 5.13
CA SER A 63 4.86 -14.37 4.46
C SER A 63 4.03 -15.15 3.43
N SER A 64 2.72 -15.08 3.49
CA SER A 64 1.85 -15.91 2.68
C SER A 64 0.53 -15.21 2.34
N PRO A 65 -0.24 -15.73 1.38
CA PRO A 65 -1.60 -15.28 1.10
C PRO A 65 -2.53 -15.32 2.33
N ASP A 66 -2.31 -16.24 3.27
CA ASP A 66 -3.11 -16.36 4.51
C ASP A 66 -2.93 -15.15 5.45
N ASP A 67 -1.89 -14.36 5.23
CA ASP A 67 -1.64 -13.13 5.96
C ASP A 67 -2.33 -11.90 5.33
N ILE A 68 -3.04 -12.08 4.21
CA ILE A 68 -3.68 -11.01 3.46
C ILE A 68 -5.19 -11.10 3.60
N ILE A 69 -5.83 -9.97 3.87
CA ILE A 69 -7.28 -9.85 4.01
C ILE A 69 -7.82 -8.98 2.89
N GLU A 70 -8.96 -9.37 2.31
CA GLU A 70 -9.72 -8.55 1.39
C GLU A 70 -10.74 -7.71 2.17
N TYR A 71 -10.76 -6.41 1.87
CA TYR A 71 -11.68 -5.44 2.45
C TYR A 71 -12.51 -4.74 1.38
N THR A 72 -13.73 -4.36 1.74
CA THR A 72 -14.55 -3.48 0.90
C THR A 72 -14.04 -2.04 0.97
N VAL A 73 -14.03 -1.34 -0.17
CA VAL A 73 -13.68 0.09 -0.23
C VAL A 73 -14.71 0.95 0.52
N ASP A 74 -15.99 0.57 0.50
CA ASP A 74 -17.07 1.38 1.08
C ASP A 74 -17.01 1.45 2.61
N SER A 75 -16.82 0.33 3.28
CA SER A 75 -16.92 0.24 4.75
C SER A 75 -15.66 -0.25 5.44
N ALA A 76 -14.62 -0.62 4.69
CA ALA A 76 -13.45 -1.34 5.18
C ALA A 76 -13.82 -2.64 5.92
N ALA A 77 -14.98 -3.21 5.64
CA ALA A 77 -15.38 -4.51 6.18
C ALA A 77 -14.61 -5.63 5.46
N GLU A 78 -14.27 -6.67 6.20
CA GLU A 78 -13.70 -7.89 5.63
C GLU A 78 -14.74 -8.54 4.71
N VAL A 79 -14.33 -8.92 3.48
CA VAL A 79 -15.19 -9.62 2.52
C VAL A 79 -15.51 -11.01 3.03
N GLU A 80 -14.49 -11.73 3.50
CA GLU A 80 -14.64 -12.99 4.19
C GLU A 80 -14.25 -12.83 5.66
N LYS A 81 -15.19 -13.08 6.57
CA LYS A 81 -14.91 -13.07 8.00
C LYS A 81 -14.06 -14.29 8.38
N THR A 82 -12.78 -14.12 8.44
CA THR A 82 -11.89 -15.15 8.99
C THR A 82 -11.74 -14.92 10.50
N ASN A 83 -12.15 -15.89 11.31
CA ASN A 83 -12.06 -15.81 12.78
C ASN A 83 -10.62 -15.94 13.33
N VAL A 84 -9.60 -15.81 12.48
CA VAL A 84 -8.24 -16.24 12.86
C VAL A 84 -7.38 -15.13 13.44
N LYS A 85 -7.44 -13.91 12.93
CA LYS A 85 -6.71 -12.75 13.49
C LYS A 85 -7.36 -11.44 13.03
N PRO A 86 -7.39 -10.40 13.87
CA PRO A 86 -7.98 -9.12 13.50
C PRO A 86 -7.15 -8.43 12.40
N GLY A 87 -7.83 -7.73 11.51
CA GLY A 87 -7.22 -6.80 10.59
C GLY A 87 -6.80 -5.50 11.28
N TYR A 88 -5.98 -4.68 10.61
CA TYR A 88 -5.63 -3.35 11.11
C TYR A 88 -6.87 -2.47 11.29
N LEU A 89 -6.91 -1.70 12.38
CA LEU A 89 -7.91 -0.64 12.55
C LEU A 89 -7.72 0.44 11.49
N GLU A 90 -6.50 0.74 11.12
CA GLU A 90 -6.13 1.76 10.14
C GLU A 90 -6.49 1.40 8.68
N ARG A 91 -7.08 0.23 8.42
CA ARG A 91 -7.67 -0.10 7.12
C ARG A 91 -8.68 0.96 6.63
N HIS A 92 -9.29 1.68 7.57
CA HIS A 92 -10.19 2.78 7.24
C HIS A 92 -9.49 3.96 6.55
N ILE A 93 -8.21 4.23 6.86
CA ILE A 93 -7.41 5.24 6.16
C ILE A 93 -7.30 4.87 4.69
N HIS A 94 -6.95 3.61 4.39
CA HIS A 94 -6.85 3.11 3.03
C HIS A 94 -8.19 3.17 2.29
N SER A 95 -9.26 2.74 2.95
CA SER A 95 -10.62 2.77 2.42
C SER A 95 -11.02 4.19 2.00
N GLU A 96 -10.81 5.20 2.85
CA GLU A 96 -11.16 6.59 2.54
C GLU A 96 -10.34 7.17 1.38
N ILE A 97 -9.05 6.81 1.27
CA ILE A 97 -8.23 7.20 0.13
C ILE A 97 -8.75 6.55 -1.16
N TYR A 98 -9.07 5.27 -1.14
CA TYR A 98 -9.62 4.59 -2.31
C TYR A 98 -10.98 5.12 -2.75
N LYS A 99 -11.84 5.52 -1.81
CA LYS A 99 -13.12 6.18 -2.12
C LYS A 99 -12.89 7.50 -2.83
N LYS A 100 -12.05 8.34 -2.25
CA LYS A 100 -11.83 9.69 -2.75
C LYS A 100 -11.05 9.72 -4.07
N PHE A 101 -10.15 8.76 -4.27
CA PHE A 101 -9.24 8.72 -5.40
C PHE A 101 -9.36 7.38 -6.17
N PRO A 102 -10.36 7.23 -7.07
CA PRO A 102 -10.60 5.97 -7.78
C PRO A 102 -9.43 5.50 -8.65
N HIS A 103 -8.52 6.40 -9.04
CA HIS A 103 -7.34 6.10 -9.84
C HIS A 103 -6.15 5.58 -9.00
N VAL A 104 -6.23 5.69 -7.66
CA VAL A 104 -5.19 5.16 -6.77
C VAL A 104 -5.34 3.65 -6.66
N ASN A 105 -4.26 2.93 -6.90
CA ASN A 105 -4.22 1.47 -6.88
C ASN A 105 -3.43 0.89 -5.70
N SER A 106 -2.62 1.70 -5.01
CA SER A 106 -1.92 1.27 -3.81
C SER A 106 -1.82 2.42 -2.81
N VAL A 107 -1.88 2.10 -1.54
CA VAL A 107 -1.75 3.06 -0.42
C VAL A 107 -0.72 2.53 0.55
N VAL A 108 0.20 3.39 0.95
CA VAL A 108 1.22 3.12 1.98
C VAL A 108 0.95 4.02 3.17
N HIS A 109 0.91 3.45 4.37
CA HIS A 109 0.92 4.16 5.64
C HIS A 109 2.23 3.89 6.37
N SER A 110 2.92 4.94 6.78
CA SER A 110 4.27 4.85 7.33
C SER A 110 4.50 5.89 8.41
N HIS A 111 5.34 5.53 9.39
CA HIS A 111 5.84 6.43 10.44
C HIS A 111 7.34 6.71 10.23
N ALA A 112 7.81 6.76 8.98
CA ALA A 112 9.21 7.01 8.69
C ALA A 112 9.71 8.29 9.36
N ALA A 113 10.76 8.17 10.16
CA ALA A 113 11.27 9.28 10.99
C ALA A 113 11.72 10.48 10.15
N GLU A 114 12.12 10.25 8.91
CA GLU A 114 12.53 11.27 7.95
C GLU A 114 11.36 12.13 7.46
N VAL A 115 10.14 11.61 7.51
CA VAL A 115 8.93 12.28 6.99
C VAL A 115 8.08 12.88 8.10
N LEU A 116 7.98 12.23 9.25
CA LEU A 116 7.14 12.66 10.38
C LEU A 116 7.33 14.14 10.79
N PRO A 117 8.55 14.71 10.83
CA PRO A 117 8.74 16.11 11.20
C PRO A 117 7.98 17.08 10.29
N TYR A 118 7.82 16.75 8.99
CA TYR A 118 7.08 17.59 8.04
C TYR A 118 5.58 17.58 8.29
N CYS A 119 5.06 16.51 8.92
CA CYS A 119 3.63 16.41 9.24
C CYS A 119 3.22 17.36 10.40
N VAL A 120 4.17 17.76 11.26
CA VAL A 120 3.88 18.50 12.50
C VAL A 120 4.55 19.88 12.60
N SER A 121 5.58 20.14 11.79
CA SER A 121 6.40 21.37 11.91
C SER A 121 5.84 22.56 11.10
N GLY A 122 4.87 22.35 10.23
CA GLY A 122 4.43 23.37 9.28
C GLY A 122 5.44 23.67 8.16
N VAL A 123 6.59 23.00 8.14
CA VAL A 123 7.57 23.08 7.04
C VAL A 123 7.14 22.16 5.92
N PRO A 124 6.92 22.67 4.68
CA PRO A 124 6.48 21.82 3.58
C PRO A 124 7.60 20.89 3.13
N LEU A 125 7.27 19.62 2.90
CA LEU A 125 8.15 18.69 2.20
C LEU A 125 8.33 19.17 0.76
N ARG A 126 9.58 19.25 0.28
CA ARG A 126 9.90 19.71 -1.09
C ARG A 126 10.89 18.77 -1.76
N SER A 127 10.71 18.55 -3.05
CA SER A 127 11.73 17.93 -3.90
C SER A 127 12.93 18.87 -4.03
N THR A 128 14.04 18.57 -3.37
CA THR A 128 15.24 19.43 -3.39
C THR A 128 16.34 18.91 -4.30
N ILE A 129 16.25 17.64 -4.72
CA ILE A 129 17.23 17.01 -5.63
C ILE A 129 16.52 16.49 -6.88
N HIS A 130 17.25 16.45 -8.01
CA HIS A 130 16.68 16.01 -9.29
C HIS A 130 16.10 14.60 -9.25
N MET A 131 16.68 13.69 -8.46
CA MET A 131 16.18 12.33 -8.27
C MET A 131 14.81 12.26 -7.60
N ALA A 132 14.40 13.29 -6.87
CA ALA A 132 13.07 13.37 -6.27
C ALA A 132 12.00 13.95 -7.22
N GLY A 133 12.38 14.37 -8.43
CA GLY A 133 11.45 14.98 -9.39
C GLY A 133 10.30 14.07 -9.83
N PHE A 134 10.48 12.75 -9.77
CA PHE A 134 9.43 11.78 -10.11
C PHE A 134 8.26 11.76 -9.10
N LEU A 135 8.48 12.26 -7.88
CA LEU A 135 7.45 12.29 -6.85
C LEU A 135 6.36 13.35 -7.12
N GLY A 136 6.60 14.27 -8.07
CA GLY A 136 5.64 15.30 -8.41
C GLY A 136 5.54 16.41 -7.36
N LYS A 137 4.33 16.98 -7.20
CA LYS A 137 4.05 18.01 -6.20
C LYS A 137 3.51 17.36 -4.92
N PHE A 138 4.08 17.74 -3.80
CA PHE A 138 3.52 17.42 -2.48
C PHE A 138 2.41 18.43 -2.15
N THR A 139 1.31 17.95 -1.63
CA THR A 139 0.17 18.75 -1.18
C THR A 139 -0.08 18.51 0.30
#